data_4a680ec47f700f49f874312ceb2db1d0
#
_entry.id   4a680ec47f700f49f874312ceb2db1d0
#
_cell.length_a   1.000
_cell.length_b   1.000
_cell.length_c   1.000
_cell.angle_alpha   90.00
_cell.angle_beta   90.00
_cell.angle_gamma   90.00
#
_symmetry.space_group_name_H-M   'P 1'
#
loop_
_entity.id
_entity.type
_entity.pdbx_description
1 polymer ?
#
loop_
_entity_poly.entity_id
_entity_poly.type
_entity_poly.pdbx_seq_one_letter_code
_entity_poly.pdbx_strand_id
1 'polypeptide(L)'
;MNIRSLLVISLASILVVGSQAQDSSPPNVLMISIDDLNDWTGFLFGHPQVLTPHMDKLAKQGRVFANAHCAIPVCSSSRVSVMSGLAATTHGSYELGPAYEELPALTDVPTIQRHFKDNGYYTLVGGKVLHHDFGNRLAGDVDRSLGRNKGGRPKEMMNIPAGWSKAWDWGEYPENDVEMGDFQLAEKAAAALHEKFDKPFFMSVGFFRPHVPLYAPPQWFDLYDVERIALPDNPVLDLDDLPKNFLSINDYAVAPKHVEVLEHRKQRSMTQAYLASISFVDHCVGMVLDALESSSYADNTIVVLWSDHGFHLGEKQHWAKRTLWEESTRVPLLFAGPGIDSGLATKEPASLIDIYPTLVELCQLSENPHLEGVSLVPQLDNPETPREQPAITSSYFGNHSIRTRDWRLIVYEDGAQELYDHRNDQDEFHNLAADPAHQETIEQLSQWLPQNATPEFRKVSERAKARAN
;
A
#
# COMPACT_ATOMS: atom_id res chain seq x y z
N MET A 1 -81.20 35.28 15.41
CA MET A 1 -79.85 35.53 14.80
C MET A 1 -79.09 34.23 14.90
N ASN A 2 -79.04 33.47 13.79
CA ASN A 2 -78.47 32.14 13.73
C ASN A 2 -77.02 32.26 13.29
N ILE A 3 -76.09 31.83 14.11
CA ILE A 3 -74.64 31.70 13.71
C ILE A 3 -74.41 30.20 13.44
N ARG A 4 -74.24 29.85 12.18
CA ARG A 4 -73.78 28.52 11.71
C ARG A 4 -72.25 28.45 11.81
N SER A 5 -71.74 27.57 12.69
CA SER A 5 -70.37 27.19 12.77
C SER A 5 -70.02 26.23 11.64
N LEU A 6 -69.14 26.64 10.74
CA LEU A 6 -68.48 25.72 9.75
C LEU A 6 -67.37 24.96 10.43
N LEU A 7 -67.49 23.64 10.44
CA LEU A 7 -66.40 22.73 10.84
C LEU A 7 -65.55 22.46 9.62
N VAL A 8 -64.26 22.93 9.60
CA VAL A 8 -63.29 22.62 8.58
C VAL A 8 -62.49 21.36 9.01
N ILE A 9 -62.79 20.23 8.39
CA ILE A 9 -62.06 19.00 8.59
C ILE A 9 -60.83 19.05 7.66
N SER A 10 -59.66 19.23 8.23
CA SER A 10 -58.37 19.14 7.54
C SER A 10 -57.95 17.67 7.43
N LEU A 11 -58.00 17.08 6.24
CA LEU A 11 -57.43 15.77 5.96
C LEU A 11 -55.90 15.94 5.85
N ALA A 12 -55.15 15.52 6.85
CA ALA A 12 -53.72 15.35 6.75
C ALA A 12 -53.40 14.03 6.03
N SER A 13 -52.99 14.11 4.79
CA SER A 13 -52.47 12.96 4.04
C SER A 13 -51.06 12.59 4.59
N ILE A 14 -51.00 11.51 5.35
CA ILE A 14 -49.72 10.91 5.76
C ILE A 14 -49.11 10.22 4.52
N LEU A 15 -48.13 10.86 3.90
CA LEU A 15 -47.23 10.21 2.94
C LEU A 15 -46.36 9.21 3.72
N VAL A 16 -46.72 7.93 3.70
CA VAL A 16 -45.83 6.85 4.08
C VAL A 16 -44.80 6.73 2.97
N VAL A 17 -43.63 7.35 3.17
CA VAL A 17 -42.45 7.06 2.38
C VAL A 17 -42.03 5.65 2.78
N GLY A 18 -42.47 4.67 2.01
CA GLY A 18 -41.97 3.31 2.12
C GLY A 18 -40.46 3.32 1.79
N SER A 19 -39.61 3.19 2.78
CA SER A 19 -38.27 2.76 2.61
C SER A 19 -38.33 1.38 1.97
N GLN A 20 -38.15 1.30 0.66
CA GLN A 20 -37.81 0.03 0.02
C GLN A 20 -36.47 -0.37 0.62
N ALA A 21 -36.46 -1.41 1.45
CA ALA A 21 -35.22 -2.13 1.74
C ALA A 21 -34.69 -2.55 0.39
N GLN A 22 -33.61 -1.91 -0.04
CA GLN A 22 -32.85 -2.32 -1.17
C GLN A 22 -32.31 -3.70 -0.79
N ASP A 23 -32.78 -4.73 -1.48
CA ASP A 23 -32.24 -6.10 -1.39
C ASP A 23 -30.85 -6.05 -2.01
N SER A 24 -29.91 -5.45 -1.28
CA SER A 24 -28.55 -5.24 -1.76
C SER A 24 -27.79 -6.56 -1.59
N SER A 25 -27.57 -7.24 -2.71
CA SER A 25 -26.55 -8.29 -2.76
C SER A 25 -25.24 -7.76 -2.18
N PRO A 26 -24.49 -8.60 -1.44
CA PRO A 26 -23.19 -8.18 -0.91
C PRO A 26 -22.32 -7.53 -2.00
N PRO A 27 -21.58 -6.44 -1.74
CA PRO A 27 -20.76 -5.79 -2.74
C PRO A 27 -19.63 -6.71 -3.21
N ASN A 28 -19.28 -6.62 -4.49
CA ASN A 28 -18.03 -7.19 -4.97
C ASN A 28 -16.85 -6.39 -4.43
N VAL A 29 -15.66 -6.97 -4.47
CA VAL A 29 -14.43 -6.27 -4.11
C VAL A 29 -13.38 -6.43 -5.22
N LEU A 30 -12.83 -5.32 -5.66
CA LEU A 30 -11.65 -5.23 -6.52
C LEU A 30 -10.51 -4.63 -5.70
N MET A 31 -9.53 -5.45 -5.32
CA MET A 31 -8.38 -5.05 -4.55
C MET A 31 -7.16 -4.93 -5.44
N ILE A 32 -6.66 -3.72 -5.68
CA ILE A 32 -5.52 -3.44 -6.55
C ILE A 32 -4.31 -3.09 -5.69
N SER A 33 -3.23 -3.86 -5.82
CA SER A 33 -1.96 -3.58 -5.16
C SER A 33 -0.87 -3.22 -6.16
N ILE A 34 -0.04 -2.22 -5.82
CA ILE A 34 1.06 -1.74 -6.65
C ILE A 34 2.36 -1.94 -5.87
N ASP A 35 3.41 -2.48 -6.51
CA ASP A 35 4.65 -2.85 -5.86
C ASP A 35 5.66 -1.69 -5.90
N ASP A 36 6.21 -1.30 -4.74
CA ASP A 36 7.20 -0.21 -4.61
C ASP A 36 6.66 1.19 -5.01
N LEU A 37 5.36 1.45 -5.02
CA LEU A 37 4.81 2.77 -5.30
C LEU A 37 4.80 3.62 -4.02
N ASN A 38 5.64 4.66 -4.01
CA ASN A 38 5.60 5.67 -2.96
C ASN A 38 4.42 6.65 -3.16
N ASP A 39 4.42 7.76 -2.45
CA ASP A 39 3.39 8.78 -2.53
C ASP A 39 3.39 9.61 -3.84
N TRP A 40 4.26 9.27 -4.81
CA TRP A 40 4.32 9.94 -6.12
C TRP A 40 3.12 9.54 -6.98
N THR A 41 1.97 10.08 -6.58
CA THR A 41 0.72 10.05 -7.33
C THR A 41 0.14 11.47 -7.35
N GLY A 42 -0.67 11.79 -8.37
CA GLY A 42 -1.26 13.11 -8.47
C GLY A 42 -2.16 13.44 -7.28
N PHE A 43 -2.90 12.48 -6.75
CA PHE A 43 -3.80 12.66 -5.61
C PHE A 43 -3.11 12.79 -4.24
N LEU A 44 -1.84 12.38 -4.11
CA LEU A 44 -1.02 12.58 -2.90
C LEU A 44 -0.01 13.73 -3.03
N PHE A 45 0.15 14.27 -4.25
CA PHE A 45 1.04 15.38 -4.56
C PHE A 45 2.53 15.11 -4.28
N GLY A 46 2.96 13.85 -4.24
CA GLY A 46 4.32 13.49 -3.86
C GLY A 46 5.41 13.89 -4.86
N HIS A 47 5.05 14.10 -6.15
CA HIS A 47 6.00 14.60 -7.13
C HIS A 47 5.33 15.55 -8.13
N PRO A 48 5.94 16.73 -8.43
CA PRO A 48 5.29 17.77 -9.24
C PRO A 48 5.05 17.39 -10.72
N GLN A 49 5.72 16.37 -11.23
CA GLN A 49 5.66 15.96 -12.63
C GLN A 49 4.97 14.60 -12.83
N VAL A 50 4.59 13.88 -11.76
CA VAL A 50 3.97 12.57 -11.90
C VAL A 50 2.64 12.65 -12.65
N LEU A 51 2.38 11.66 -13.50
CA LEU A 51 1.15 11.57 -14.28
C LEU A 51 0.44 10.25 -13.95
N THR A 52 -0.65 10.35 -13.16
CA THR A 52 -1.47 9.21 -12.71
C THR A 52 -2.97 9.48 -12.93
N PRO A 53 -3.41 9.80 -14.16
CA PRO A 53 -4.79 10.26 -14.41
C PRO A 53 -5.87 9.24 -14.02
N HIS A 54 -5.61 7.94 -14.09
CA HIS A 54 -6.57 6.90 -13.76
C HIS A 54 -6.70 6.71 -12.26
N MET A 55 -5.59 6.66 -11.52
CA MET A 55 -5.60 6.64 -10.05
C MET A 55 -6.19 7.94 -9.48
N ASP A 56 -5.89 9.09 -10.10
CA ASP A 56 -6.47 10.39 -9.71
C ASP A 56 -7.99 10.46 -9.97
N LYS A 57 -8.47 9.82 -11.04
CA LYS A 57 -9.92 9.67 -11.31
C LYS A 57 -10.58 8.85 -10.20
N LEU A 58 -9.99 7.71 -9.83
CA LEU A 58 -10.49 6.86 -8.76
C LEU A 58 -10.48 7.58 -7.41
N ALA A 59 -9.43 8.34 -7.10
CA ALA A 59 -9.32 9.13 -5.86
C ALA A 59 -10.43 10.18 -5.73
N LYS A 60 -10.87 10.78 -6.85
CA LYS A 60 -12.01 11.71 -6.87
C LYS A 60 -13.35 11.02 -6.64
N GLN A 61 -13.44 9.73 -6.86
CA GLN A 61 -14.65 8.92 -6.70
C GLN A 61 -14.74 8.24 -5.32
N GLY A 62 -13.68 8.32 -4.53
CA GLY A 62 -13.57 7.61 -3.26
C GLY A 62 -12.99 8.45 -2.12
N ARG A 63 -12.56 7.76 -1.09
CA ARG A 63 -11.88 8.30 0.10
C ARG A 63 -10.39 7.99 0.05
N VAL A 64 -9.56 9.03 0.10
CA VAL A 64 -8.09 8.94 0.16
C VAL A 64 -7.64 8.98 1.62
N PHE A 65 -6.78 8.05 2.02
CA PHE A 65 -6.05 8.09 3.28
C PHE A 65 -4.66 8.68 3.02
N ALA A 66 -4.54 10.00 3.18
CA ALA A 66 -3.30 10.73 2.85
C ALA A 66 -2.15 10.44 3.83
N ASN A 67 -2.44 9.80 4.96
CA ASN A 67 -1.50 9.43 6.02
C ASN A 67 -1.60 7.91 6.27
N ALA A 68 -1.47 7.11 5.21
CA ALA A 68 -1.48 5.66 5.30
C ALA A 68 -0.05 5.10 5.27
N HIS A 69 0.21 4.08 6.09
CA HIS A 69 1.54 3.51 6.28
C HIS A 69 1.54 1.99 6.19
N CYS A 70 2.61 1.43 5.64
CA CYS A 70 2.82 -0.01 5.65
C CYS A 70 3.21 -0.51 7.06
N ALA A 71 2.88 -1.76 7.37
CA ALA A 71 3.30 -2.38 8.61
C ALA A 71 4.81 -2.70 8.63
N ILE A 72 5.39 -2.91 7.44
CA ILE A 72 6.81 -3.18 7.22
C ILE A 72 7.22 -2.64 5.85
N PRO A 73 8.34 -1.90 5.72
CA PRO A 73 8.77 -1.37 4.44
C PRO A 73 9.54 -2.41 3.60
N VAL A 74 8.96 -3.62 3.45
CA VAL A 74 9.49 -4.75 2.67
C VAL A 74 8.35 -5.56 2.08
N CYS A 75 8.39 -5.80 0.76
CA CYS A 75 7.29 -6.40 -0.01
C CYS A 75 6.73 -7.70 0.61
N SER A 76 7.62 -8.67 0.95
CA SER A 76 7.18 -9.97 1.48
C SER A 76 6.37 -9.80 2.75
N SER A 77 6.95 -9.13 3.73
CA SER A 77 6.40 -9.00 5.07
C SER A 77 5.20 -8.05 5.12
N SER A 78 5.24 -6.94 4.36
CA SER A 78 4.07 -6.04 4.24
C SER A 78 2.86 -6.77 3.66
N ARG A 79 3.05 -7.52 2.57
CA ARG A 79 1.95 -8.28 1.94
C ARG A 79 1.43 -9.40 2.85
N VAL A 80 2.30 -10.03 3.64
CA VAL A 80 1.89 -10.99 4.67
C VAL A 80 1.00 -10.28 5.70
N SER A 81 1.41 -9.10 6.19
CA SER A 81 0.62 -8.32 7.15
C SER A 81 -0.76 -7.95 6.59
N VAL A 82 -0.85 -7.45 5.36
CA VAL A 82 -2.14 -7.10 4.72
C VAL A 82 -3.03 -8.32 4.53
N MET A 83 -2.46 -9.45 4.06
CA MET A 83 -3.24 -10.66 3.79
C MET A 83 -3.68 -11.40 5.05
N SER A 84 -2.99 -11.23 6.17
CA SER A 84 -3.34 -11.83 7.47
C SER A 84 -4.13 -10.89 8.39
N GLY A 85 -3.99 -9.56 8.19
CA GLY A 85 -4.48 -8.54 9.13
C GLY A 85 -3.66 -8.45 10.42
N LEU A 86 -2.44 -9.02 10.45
CA LEU A 86 -1.56 -9.07 11.61
C LEU A 86 -0.33 -8.17 11.44
N ALA A 87 0.13 -7.60 12.55
CA ALA A 87 1.37 -6.85 12.58
C ALA A 87 2.60 -7.76 12.42
N ALA A 88 3.71 -7.18 11.95
CA ALA A 88 5.00 -7.88 11.88
C ALA A 88 5.44 -8.46 13.21
N THR A 89 5.20 -7.71 14.25
CA THR A 89 5.53 -8.09 15.64
C THR A 89 4.77 -9.32 16.13
N THR A 90 3.68 -9.68 15.49
CA THR A 90 2.93 -10.89 15.77
C THR A 90 3.37 -12.05 14.89
N HIS A 91 3.49 -11.86 13.57
CA HIS A 91 3.84 -12.97 12.69
C HIS A 91 5.34 -13.23 12.55
N GLY A 92 6.22 -12.33 13.03
CA GLY A 92 7.67 -12.54 13.08
C GLY A 92 8.37 -12.50 11.72
N SER A 93 7.78 -11.87 10.70
CA SER A 93 8.43 -11.67 9.40
C SER A 93 8.76 -10.19 9.23
N TYR A 94 10.06 -9.84 9.17
CA TYR A 94 10.54 -8.46 9.07
C TYR A 94 11.36 -8.19 7.81
N GLU A 95 11.75 -9.21 7.08
CA GLU A 95 12.57 -9.08 5.88
C GLU A 95 11.95 -9.78 4.65
N LEU A 96 12.71 -9.89 3.56
CA LEU A 96 12.38 -10.77 2.43
C LEU A 96 12.47 -12.22 2.92
N GLY A 97 11.48 -12.60 3.67
CA GLY A 97 11.49 -13.78 4.49
C GLY A 97 10.65 -14.92 3.93
N PRO A 98 10.16 -15.76 4.83
CA PRO A 98 9.40 -16.96 4.51
C PRO A 98 8.09 -16.61 3.77
N ALA A 99 7.58 -17.59 3.03
CA ALA A 99 6.24 -17.52 2.49
C ALA A 99 5.20 -17.51 3.64
N TYR A 100 4.01 -16.96 3.38
CA TYR A 100 2.91 -16.91 4.35
C TYR A 100 2.71 -18.26 5.07
N GLU A 101 2.67 -19.33 4.31
CA GLU A 101 2.44 -20.69 4.81
C GLU A 101 3.56 -21.27 5.69
N GLU A 102 4.74 -20.65 5.69
CA GLU A 102 5.90 -21.10 6.48
C GLU A 102 5.95 -20.45 7.86
N LEU A 103 5.15 -19.39 8.09
CA LEU A 103 5.11 -18.67 9.37
C LEU A 103 4.23 -19.41 10.38
N PRO A 104 4.79 -19.88 11.52
CA PRO A 104 4.03 -20.65 12.51
C PRO A 104 2.85 -19.86 13.09
N ALA A 105 3.01 -18.55 13.27
CA ALA A 105 1.96 -17.68 13.79
C ALA A 105 0.73 -17.60 12.86
N LEU A 106 0.87 -17.98 11.58
CA LEU A 106 -0.20 -17.91 10.58
C LEU A 106 -0.84 -19.28 10.27
N THR A 107 -0.54 -20.31 11.07
CA THR A 107 -1.03 -21.68 10.79
C THR A 107 -2.55 -21.76 10.72
N ASP A 108 -3.24 -21.07 11.63
CA ASP A 108 -4.70 -21.09 11.74
C ASP A 108 -5.33 -19.72 11.36
N VAL A 109 -4.53 -18.78 10.84
CA VAL A 109 -4.99 -17.47 10.39
C VAL A 109 -5.38 -17.58 8.91
N PRO A 110 -6.64 -17.31 8.55
CA PRO A 110 -7.05 -17.30 7.15
C PRO A 110 -6.47 -16.09 6.43
N THR A 111 -6.06 -16.28 5.18
CA THR A 111 -5.82 -15.13 4.30
C THR A 111 -7.14 -14.37 4.06
N ILE A 112 -7.06 -13.09 3.70
CA ILE A 112 -8.25 -12.34 3.33
C ILE A 112 -9.01 -13.03 2.19
N GLN A 113 -8.33 -13.64 1.21
CA GLN A 113 -8.94 -14.41 0.12
C GLN A 113 -9.72 -15.60 0.66
N ARG A 114 -9.13 -16.35 1.61
CA ARG A 114 -9.78 -17.48 2.26
C ARG A 114 -11.03 -17.03 3.01
N HIS A 115 -10.94 -15.96 3.75
CA HIS A 115 -12.07 -15.45 4.53
C HIS A 115 -13.25 -15.03 3.63
N PHE A 116 -12.97 -14.32 2.53
CA PHE A 116 -14.00 -14.00 1.54
C PHE A 116 -14.63 -15.26 0.94
N LYS A 117 -13.81 -16.25 0.57
CA LYS A 117 -14.28 -17.53 0.04
C LYS A 117 -15.19 -18.28 1.00
N ASP A 118 -14.82 -18.34 2.28
CA ASP A 118 -15.61 -19.00 3.33
C ASP A 118 -16.94 -18.25 3.61
N ASN A 119 -17.00 -16.94 3.27
CA ASN A 119 -18.22 -16.13 3.30
C ASN A 119 -18.98 -16.10 1.95
N GLY A 120 -18.70 -17.05 1.07
CA GLY A 120 -19.50 -17.28 -0.14
C GLY A 120 -19.09 -16.49 -1.38
N TYR A 121 -17.98 -15.77 -1.36
CA TYR A 121 -17.43 -15.06 -2.52
C TYR A 121 -16.71 -16.00 -3.48
N TYR A 122 -16.69 -15.65 -4.76
CA TYR A 122 -15.80 -16.23 -5.75
C TYR A 122 -14.48 -15.48 -5.78
N THR A 123 -13.36 -16.17 -5.51
CA THR A 123 -12.06 -15.51 -5.32
C THR A 123 -11.16 -15.63 -6.52
N LEU A 124 -10.64 -14.46 -7.00
CA LEU A 124 -9.69 -14.36 -8.12
C LEU A 124 -8.40 -13.67 -7.65
N VAL A 125 -7.27 -14.18 -8.11
CA VAL A 125 -5.96 -13.61 -7.82
C VAL A 125 -5.12 -13.53 -9.09
N GLY A 126 -4.46 -12.39 -9.32
CA GLY A 126 -3.51 -12.21 -10.41
C GLY A 126 -2.31 -11.34 -10.02
N GLY A 127 -1.14 -11.62 -10.61
CA GLY A 127 0.08 -10.85 -10.41
C GLY A 127 0.72 -10.97 -9.03
N LYS A 128 1.26 -9.87 -8.51
CA LYS A 128 1.99 -9.85 -7.24
C LYS A 128 1.07 -9.45 -6.06
N VAL A 129 0.20 -10.34 -5.63
CA VAL A 129 -0.62 -10.15 -4.43
C VAL A 129 0.15 -10.55 -3.17
N LEU A 130 0.79 -11.71 -3.15
CA LEU A 130 1.85 -12.10 -2.21
C LEU A 130 3.23 -12.00 -2.89
N HIS A 131 4.30 -11.89 -2.11
CA HIS A 131 5.66 -11.89 -2.66
C HIS A 131 6.04 -13.25 -3.25
N HIS A 132 5.70 -14.32 -2.57
CA HIS A 132 5.71 -15.69 -3.07
C HIS A 132 4.33 -16.01 -3.67
N ASP A 133 4.27 -17.00 -4.56
CA ASP A 133 2.98 -17.45 -5.07
C ASP A 133 2.15 -18.07 -3.92
N PHE A 134 0.84 -18.17 -4.14
CA PHE A 134 -0.02 -18.97 -3.27
C PHE A 134 0.46 -20.42 -3.36
N GLY A 135 1.27 -20.84 -2.39
CA GLY A 135 1.81 -22.18 -2.32
C GLY A 135 0.72 -23.24 -2.13
N ASN A 136 1.11 -24.51 -2.05
CA ASN A 136 0.16 -25.63 -2.00
C ASN A 136 -0.88 -25.51 -0.88
N ARG A 137 -0.51 -24.94 0.29
CA ARG A 137 -1.43 -24.73 1.41
C ARG A 137 -2.48 -23.65 1.10
N LEU A 138 -2.06 -22.58 0.44
CA LEU A 138 -2.93 -21.44 0.11
C LEU A 138 -3.65 -21.60 -1.23
N ALA A 139 -3.34 -22.64 -2.02
CA ALA A 139 -4.00 -22.89 -3.31
C ALA A 139 -5.53 -23.05 -3.16
N GLY A 140 -6.00 -23.54 -1.99
CA GLY A 140 -7.42 -23.66 -1.67
C GLY A 140 -8.12 -22.34 -1.36
N ASP A 141 -7.39 -21.26 -1.11
CA ASP A 141 -7.93 -19.93 -0.76
C ASP A 141 -8.46 -19.18 -1.99
N VAL A 142 -8.07 -19.63 -3.19
CA VAL A 142 -8.36 -18.97 -4.47
C VAL A 142 -9.12 -19.92 -5.38
N ASP A 143 -10.23 -19.45 -5.97
CA ASP A 143 -10.99 -20.24 -6.94
C ASP A 143 -10.35 -20.18 -8.33
N ARG A 144 -9.76 -19.01 -8.70
CA ARG A 144 -9.16 -18.81 -10.02
C ARG A 144 -7.92 -17.93 -9.95
N SER A 145 -6.85 -18.38 -10.60
CA SER A 145 -5.66 -17.57 -10.85
C SER A 145 -5.72 -16.93 -12.24
N LEU A 146 -5.46 -15.63 -12.31
CA LEU A 146 -5.26 -14.89 -13.56
C LEU A 146 -3.81 -15.00 -14.05
N GLY A 147 -2.96 -15.69 -13.28
CA GLY A 147 -1.54 -15.89 -13.55
C GLY A 147 -0.66 -14.78 -13.00
N ARG A 148 0.64 -15.01 -13.10
CA ARG A 148 1.69 -14.09 -12.61
C ARG A 148 2.80 -14.01 -13.64
N ASN A 149 3.03 -12.82 -14.17
CA ASN A 149 4.10 -12.57 -15.12
C ASN A 149 4.86 -11.29 -14.70
N LYS A 150 6.14 -11.42 -14.38
CA LYS A 150 7.01 -10.28 -14.01
C LYS A 150 7.47 -9.47 -15.23
N GLY A 151 7.17 -9.92 -16.43
CA GLY A 151 7.73 -9.39 -17.67
C GLY A 151 9.16 -9.88 -17.95
N GLY A 152 9.61 -9.63 -19.16
CA GLY A 152 10.96 -9.95 -19.60
C GLY A 152 12.02 -8.97 -19.06
N ARG A 153 13.28 -9.32 -19.36
CA ARG A 153 14.42 -8.43 -19.17
C ARG A 153 15.19 -8.35 -20.48
N PRO A 154 15.84 -7.22 -20.79
CA PRO A 154 16.73 -7.13 -21.94
C PRO A 154 17.88 -8.16 -21.81
N LYS A 155 18.42 -8.61 -22.94
CA LYS A 155 19.54 -9.58 -22.94
C LYS A 155 20.78 -8.98 -22.29
N GLU A 156 21.01 -7.71 -22.49
CA GLU A 156 22.10 -6.93 -21.89
C GLU A 156 21.52 -5.83 -21.02
N MET A 157 22.19 -5.52 -19.92
CA MET A 157 21.80 -4.42 -19.04
C MET A 157 21.92 -3.10 -19.81
N MET A 158 21.01 -2.18 -19.57
CA MET A 158 20.89 -0.96 -20.35
C MET A 158 21.69 0.21 -19.78
N ASN A 159 21.53 0.50 -18.51
CA ASN A 159 22.03 1.74 -17.92
C ASN A 159 22.82 1.56 -16.61
N ILE A 160 22.78 0.36 -16.03
CA ILE A 160 23.41 0.10 -14.75
C ILE A 160 24.94 0.22 -14.83
N PRO A 161 25.60 0.96 -13.94
CA PRO A 161 27.06 0.98 -13.82
C PRO A 161 27.63 -0.39 -13.46
N ALA A 162 28.87 -0.64 -13.89
CA ALA A 162 29.57 -1.86 -13.52
C ALA A 162 29.75 -1.97 -12.00
N GLY A 163 29.46 -3.15 -11.46
CA GLY A 163 29.54 -3.41 -10.02
C GLY A 163 28.23 -3.27 -9.25
N TRP A 164 27.24 -2.59 -9.80
CA TRP A 164 25.94 -2.51 -9.16
C TRP A 164 25.13 -3.80 -9.31
N SER A 165 24.15 -3.98 -8.42
CA SER A 165 23.21 -5.09 -8.53
C SER A 165 22.36 -4.98 -9.80
N LYS A 166 22.32 -6.03 -10.61
CA LYS A 166 21.49 -6.10 -11.82
C LYS A 166 19.98 -5.89 -11.58
N ALA A 167 19.54 -5.91 -10.34
CA ALA A 167 18.17 -5.56 -9.99
C ALA A 167 17.86 -4.07 -10.21
N TRP A 168 18.89 -3.22 -10.21
CA TRP A 168 18.78 -1.77 -10.31
C TRP A 168 18.98 -1.21 -11.72
N ASP A 169 18.82 -2.02 -12.76
CA ASP A 169 18.83 -1.51 -14.12
C ASP A 169 17.54 -0.77 -14.47
N TRP A 170 17.60 0.09 -15.46
CA TRP A 170 16.46 0.88 -15.93
C TRP A 170 16.58 1.19 -17.42
N GLY A 171 15.47 1.58 -18.05
CA GLY A 171 15.47 2.03 -19.44
C GLY A 171 14.21 1.65 -20.20
N GLU A 172 14.19 2.04 -21.46
CA GLU A 172 13.08 1.85 -22.40
C GLU A 172 13.04 0.39 -22.86
N TYR A 173 12.24 -0.43 -22.18
CA TYR A 173 12.10 -1.86 -22.49
C TYR A 173 10.81 -2.41 -21.85
N PRO A 174 10.08 -3.29 -22.55
CA PRO A 174 10.19 -3.67 -23.97
C PRO A 174 9.73 -2.56 -24.92
N GLU A 175 9.66 -2.86 -26.22
CA GLU A 175 9.20 -1.88 -27.22
C GLU A 175 7.72 -1.50 -27.05
N ASN A 176 6.88 -2.45 -26.65
CA ASN A 176 5.44 -2.28 -26.59
C ASN A 176 4.85 -2.74 -25.25
N ASP A 177 3.76 -2.11 -24.82
CA ASP A 177 3.02 -2.43 -23.59
C ASP A 177 2.57 -3.88 -23.53
N VAL A 178 2.12 -4.46 -24.65
CA VAL A 178 1.61 -5.85 -24.71
C VAL A 178 2.65 -6.90 -24.31
N GLU A 179 3.92 -6.55 -24.34
CA GLU A 179 5.02 -7.41 -23.89
C GLU A 179 5.24 -7.34 -22.39
N MET A 180 4.66 -6.34 -21.72
CA MET A 180 4.76 -6.15 -20.27
C MET A 180 3.83 -7.11 -19.52
N GLY A 181 4.35 -7.73 -18.45
CA GLY A 181 3.57 -8.65 -17.64
C GLY A 181 2.37 -7.99 -16.95
N ASP A 182 2.51 -6.73 -16.53
CA ASP A 182 1.45 -5.96 -15.87
C ASP A 182 0.33 -5.61 -16.86
N PHE A 183 0.66 -5.30 -18.12
CA PHE A 183 -0.34 -5.07 -19.19
C PHE A 183 -1.15 -6.35 -19.45
N GLN A 184 -0.47 -7.49 -19.61
CA GLN A 184 -1.13 -8.80 -19.82
C GLN A 184 -2.00 -9.20 -18.62
N LEU A 185 -1.63 -8.82 -17.40
CA LEU A 185 -2.45 -9.01 -16.22
C LEU A 185 -3.69 -8.12 -16.26
N ALA A 186 -3.53 -6.84 -16.63
CA ALA A 186 -4.64 -5.90 -16.77
C ALA A 186 -5.66 -6.38 -17.79
N GLU A 187 -5.22 -6.88 -18.98
CA GLU A 187 -6.11 -7.48 -19.98
C GLU A 187 -6.92 -8.67 -19.41
N LYS A 188 -6.27 -9.57 -18.65
CA LYS A 188 -6.94 -10.73 -18.05
C LYS A 188 -7.93 -10.33 -16.97
N ALA A 189 -7.59 -9.34 -16.13
CA ALA A 189 -8.47 -8.82 -15.10
C ALA A 189 -9.68 -8.11 -15.74
N ALA A 190 -9.44 -7.28 -16.76
CA ALA A 190 -10.49 -6.63 -17.53
C ALA A 190 -11.45 -7.64 -18.22
N ALA A 191 -10.89 -8.68 -18.83
CA ALA A 191 -11.70 -9.75 -19.43
C ALA A 191 -12.56 -10.47 -18.39
N ALA A 192 -12.01 -10.76 -17.20
CA ALA A 192 -12.74 -11.41 -16.11
C ALA A 192 -13.91 -10.56 -15.61
N LEU A 193 -13.78 -9.23 -15.57
CA LEU A 193 -14.86 -8.30 -15.17
C LEU A 193 -16.06 -8.28 -16.13
N HIS A 194 -15.91 -8.79 -17.36
CA HIS A 194 -17.01 -8.95 -18.30
C HIS A 194 -17.64 -10.35 -18.29
N GLU A 195 -17.11 -11.26 -17.48
CA GLU A 195 -17.71 -12.58 -17.28
C GLU A 195 -18.89 -12.49 -16.31
N LYS A 196 -19.79 -13.49 -16.34
CA LYS A 196 -20.88 -13.60 -15.39
C LYS A 196 -20.46 -14.43 -14.19
N PHE A 197 -20.57 -13.86 -12.99
CA PHE A 197 -20.40 -14.58 -11.72
C PHE A 197 -21.76 -14.85 -11.09
N ASP A 198 -21.95 -16.07 -10.56
CA ASP A 198 -23.16 -16.46 -9.84
C ASP A 198 -23.11 -16.09 -8.35
N LYS A 199 -22.00 -15.56 -7.89
CA LYS A 199 -21.71 -15.10 -6.52
C LYS A 199 -21.01 -13.75 -6.57
N PRO A 200 -21.04 -12.95 -5.49
CA PRO A 200 -20.17 -11.80 -5.40
C PRO A 200 -18.71 -12.26 -5.53
N PHE A 201 -17.85 -11.44 -6.11
CA PHE A 201 -16.43 -11.77 -6.27
C PHE A 201 -15.54 -10.95 -5.35
N PHE A 202 -14.41 -11.53 -4.98
CA PHE A 202 -13.25 -10.86 -4.43
C PHE A 202 -12.08 -11.06 -5.38
N MET A 203 -11.72 -10.01 -6.12
CA MET A 203 -10.65 -10.02 -7.12
C MET A 203 -9.45 -9.24 -6.60
N SER A 204 -8.30 -9.89 -6.47
CA SER A 204 -7.04 -9.26 -6.11
C SER A 204 -6.11 -9.20 -7.32
N VAL A 205 -5.71 -7.98 -7.72
CA VAL A 205 -4.81 -7.72 -8.85
C VAL A 205 -3.58 -6.99 -8.35
N GLY A 206 -2.40 -7.62 -8.49
CA GLY A 206 -1.13 -7.07 -8.02
C GLY A 206 -0.17 -6.76 -9.14
N PHE A 207 0.11 -5.47 -9.39
CA PHE A 207 1.06 -5.01 -10.39
C PHE A 207 2.48 -4.99 -9.85
N PHE A 208 3.47 -5.24 -10.74
CA PHE A 208 4.89 -5.23 -10.38
C PHE A 208 5.54 -3.86 -10.52
N ARG A 209 5.14 -3.03 -11.51
CA ARG A 209 5.70 -1.69 -11.62
C ARG A 209 5.13 -0.78 -10.54
N PRO A 210 5.97 0.18 -10.03
CA PRO A 210 7.33 0.56 -10.42
C PRO A 210 8.50 -0.21 -9.77
N HIS A 211 8.33 -1.42 -9.23
CA HIS A 211 9.43 -2.20 -8.66
C HIS A 211 10.60 -2.37 -9.65
N VAL A 212 11.82 -2.26 -9.14
CA VAL A 212 13.06 -2.47 -9.90
C VAL A 212 13.15 -3.87 -10.55
N PRO A 213 13.75 -4.01 -11.74
CA PRO A 213 14.35 -2.98 -12.58
C PRO A 213 13.29 -2.04 -13.17
N LEU A 214 13.66 -0.75 -13.33
CA LEU A 214 12.72 0.29 -13.76
C LEU A 214 12.60 0.31 -15.30
N TYR A 215 11.92 -0.68 -15.84
CA TYR A 215 11.65 -0.79 -17.26
C TYR A 215 10.21 -0.43 -17.58
N ALA A 216 10.02 0.41 -18.57
CA ALA A 216 8.74 0.69 -19.21
C ALA A 216 8.96 0.92 -20.72
N PRO A 217 7.97 0.71 -21.58
CA PRO A 217 8.06 1.03 -23.01
C PRO A 217 8.39 2.50 -23.27
N PRO A 218 9.03 2.83 -24.43
CA PRO A 218 9.55 4.16 -24.75
C PRO A 218 8.54 5.29 -24.57
N GLN A 219 7.28 5.07 -24.98
CA GLN A 219 6.22 6.08 -24.87
C GLN A 219 5.99 6.65 -23.46
N TRP A 220 6.32 5.89 -22.42
CA TRP A 220 6.20 6.33 -21.03
C TRP A 220 7.38 7.19 -20.59
N PHE A 221 8.58 6.95 -21.17
CA PHE A 221 9.75 7.81 -20.98
C PHE A 221 9.58 9.15 -21.72
N ASP A 222 8.96 9.17 -22.90
CA ASP A 222 8.68 10.37 -23.69
C ASP A 222 7.82 11.40 -22.95
N LEU A 223 7.07 10.99 -21.93
CA LEU A 223 6.31 11.91 -21.07
C LEU A 223 7.21 12.82 -20.20
N TYR A 224 8.47 12.47 -20.01
CA TYR A 224 9.36 13.08 -19.04
C TYR A 224 10.69 13.49 -19.66
N ASP A 225 10.93 14.79 -19.80
CA ASP A 225 12.24 15.31 -20.23
C ASP A 225 13.27 15.12 -19.10
N VAL A 226 14.22 14.21 -19.30
CA VAL A 226 15.25 13.83 -18.30
C VAL A 226 16.04 15.02 -17.79
N GLU A 227 16.32 16.04 -18.65
CA GLU A 227 17.07 17.23 -18.25
C GLU A 227 16.27 18.14 -17.31
N ARG A 228 14.94 18.01 -17.28
CA ARG A 228 14.02 18.82 -16.50
C ARG A 228 13.37 18.08 -15.34
N ILE A 229 13.77 16.84 -15.08
CA ILE A 229 13.24 16.09 -13.93
C ILE A 229 13.54 16.85 -12.64
N ALA A 230 12.51 17.14 -11.87
CA ALA A 230 12.66 17.59 -10.49
C ALA A 230 13.24 16.43 -9.66
N LEU A 231 14.23 16.74 -8.86
CA LEU A 231 14.78 15.78 -7.91
C LEU A 231 14.25 16.10 -6.52
N PRO A 232 14.08 15.09 -5.65
CA PRO A 232 13.74 15.32 -4.26
C PRO A 232 14.75 16.23 -3.57
N ASP A 233 14.27 17.01 -2.60
CA ASP A 233 15.13 17.81 -1.76
C ASP A 233 15.99 16.91 -0.89
N ASN A 234 17.28 17.22 -0.83
CA ASN A 234 18.25 16.42 -0.08
C ASN A 234 19.32 17.36 0.52
N PRO A 235 19.02 18.03 1.64
CA PRO A 235 19.95 18.91 2.31
C PRO A 235 21.23 18.21 2.70
N VAL A 236 22.38 18.87 2.52
CA VAL A 236 23.72 18.28 2.78
C VAL A 236 23.88 17.81 4.23
N LEU A 237 23.24 18.49 5.18
CA LEU A 237 23.33 18.22 6.62
C LEU A 237 22.15 17.40 7.16
N ASP A 238 21.30 16.88 6.30
CA ASP A 238 20.08 16.16 6.68
C ASP A 238 20.32 14.93 7.58
N LEU A 239 21.49 14.33 7.51
CA LEU A 239 21.86 13.15 8.31
C LEU A 239 22.66 13.49 9.58
N ASP A 240 22.98 14.74 9.85
CA ASP A 240 23.92 15.14 10.91
C ASP A 240 23.32 15.00 12.33
N ASP A 241 21.99 15.08 12.45
CA ASP A 241 21.26 14.97 13.71
C ASP A 241 20.69 13.57 13.98
N LEU A 242 21.01 12.60 13.11
CA LEU A 242 20.54 11.22 13.24
C LEU A 242 21.39 10.40 14.23
N PRO A 243 20.80 9.37 14.85
CA PRO A 243 21.54 8.43 15.68
C PRO A 243 22.64 7.71 14.90
N LYS A 244 23.79 7.45 15.52
CA LYS A 244 24.95 6.87 14.83
C LYS A 244 24.74 5.50 14.22
N ASN A 245 23.77 4.74 14.73
CA ASN A 245 23.47 3.39 14.27
C ASN A 245 22.49 3.35 13.07
N PHE A 246 21.90 4.49 12.69
CA PHE A 246 20.93 4.53 11.60
C PHE A 246 21.50 3.98 10.29
N LEU A 247 22.78 4.23 9.99
CA LEU A 247 23.45 3.74 8.79
C LEU A 247 23.47 2.21 8.68
N SER A 248 23.69 1.51 9.80
CA SER A 248 23.75 0.04 9.81
C SER A 248 22.37 -0.60 9.58
N ILE A 249 21.31 0.07 10.01
CA ILE A 249 19.93 -0.38 9.87
C ILE A 249 19.42 -0.10 8.46
N ASN A 250 19.81 1.05 7.90
CA ASN A 250 19.34 1.50 6.59
C ASN A 250 20.27 1.10 5.44
N ASP A 251 21.39 0.40 5.71
CA ASP A 251 22.31 -0.08 4.69
C ASP A 251 21.75 -1.29 3.93
N TYR A 252 20.93 -1.03 2.91
CA TYR A 252 20.44 -2.07 2.02
C TYR A 252 21.49 -2.42 0.96
N ALA A 253 22.21 -3.50 1.19
CA ALA A 253 23.39 -3.91 0.39
C ALA A 253 23.12 -4.10 -1.12
N VAL A 254 21.86 -4.25 -1.55
CA VAL A 254 21.51 -4.40 -2.98
C VAL A 254 21.18 -3.05 -3.62
N ALA A 255 20.89 -2.00 -2.85
CA ALA A 255 20.63 -0.66 -3.37
C ALA A 255 21.93 0.06 -3.71
N PRO A 256 21.94 0.93 -4.73
CA PRO A 256 23.10 1.76 -5.00
C PRO A 256 23.31 2.75 -3.85
N LYS A 257 24.56 3.03 -3.53
CA LYS A 257 24.90 4.07 -2.56
C LYS A 257 24.65 5.45 -3.16
N HIS A 258 24.11 6.38 -2.39
CA HIS A 258 23.79 7.72 -2.89
C HIS A 258 25.02 8.40 -3.53
N VAL A 259 26.17 8.31 -2.89
CA VAL A 259 27.44 8.86 -3.42
C VAL A 259 27.77 8.29 -4.81
N GLU A 260 27.56 6.99 -5.02
CA GLU A 260 27.81 6.34 -6.33
C GLU A 260 26.81 6.84 -7.38
N VAL A 261 25.55 7.04 -7.00
CA VAL A 261 24.52 7.60 -7.89
C VAL A 261 24.91 9.00 -8.36
N LEU A 262 25.45 9.83 -7.44
CA LEU A 262 25.96 11.16 -7.75
C LEU A 262 27.21 11.13 -8.66
N GLU A 263 28.18 10.31 -8.33
CA GLU A 263 29.42 10.15 -9.11
C GLU A 263 29.13 9.71 -10.55
N HIS A 264 28.19 8.77 -10.72
CA HIS A 264 27.76 8.31 -12.03
C HIS A 264 26.72 9.22 -12.71
N ARG A 265 26.25 10.28 -12.05
CA ARG A 265 25.24 11.23 -12.55
C ARG A 265 23.94 10.54 -12.98
N LYS A 266 23.44 9.58 -12.18
CA LYS A 266 22.30 8.73 -12.55
C LYS A 266 20.97 9.16 -11.93
N GLN A 267 20.96 10.14 -11.03
CA GLN A 267 19.75 10.58 -10.31
C GLN A 267 18.57 10.85 -11.26
N ARG A 268 18.74 11.77 -12.24
CA ARG A 268 17.64 12.17 -13.13
C ARG A 268 17.12 11.00 -13.98
N SER A 269 18.01 10.18 -14.53
CA SER A 269 17.61 9.05 -15.37
C SER A 269 16.91 7.93 -14.57
N MET A 270 17.31 7.69 -13.34
CA MET A 270 16.62 6.74 -12.45
C MET A 270 15.26 7.27 -12.02
N THR A 271 15.18 8.56 -11.67
CA THR A 271 13.92 9.25 -11.32
C THR A 271 12.96 9.27 -12.51
N GLN A 272 13.45 9.59 -13.73
CA GLN A 272 12.65 9.49 -14.96
C GLN A 272 12.08 8.08 -15.15
N ALA A 273 12.90 7.06 -14.99
CA ALA A 273 12.48 5.68 -15.18
C ALA A 273 11.44 5.23 -14.13
N TYR A 274 11.53 5.74 -12.91
CA TYR A 274 10.52 5.50 -11.89
C TYR A 274 9.19 6.18 -12.23
N LEU A 275 9.22 7.44 -12.65
CA LEU A 275 8.04 8.18 -13.12
C LEU A 275 7.40 7.50 -14.36
N ALA A 276 8.21 7.08 -15.33
CA ALA A 276 7.73 6.34 -16.51
C ALA A 276 7.06 5.02 -16.11
N SER A 277 7.63 4.29 -15.14
CA SER A 277 7.06 3.06 -14.60
C SER A 277 5.74 3.30 -13.85
N ILE A 278 5.62 4.44 -13.15
CA ILE A 278 4.36 4.85 -12.49
C ILE A 278 3.28 5.14 -13.53
N SER A 279 3.58 5.94 -14.56
CA SER A 279 2.57 6.25 -15.59
C SER A 279 2.16 5.01 -16.37
N PHE A 280 3.07 4.07 -16.62
CA PHE A 280 2.76 2.78 -17.22
C PHE A 280 1.80 1.96 -16.32
N VAL A 281 2.07 1.85 -15.04
CA VAL A 281 1.17 1.09 -14.16
C VAL A 281 -0.16 1.79 -13.94
N ASP A 282 -0.20 3.12 -13.94
CA ASP A 282 -1.45 3.89 -13.93
C ASP A 282 -2.33 3.55 -15.14
N HIS A 283 -1.74 3.42 -16.34
CA HIS A 283 -2.45 2.94 -17.52
C HIS A 283 -3.03 1.53 -17.32
N CYS A 284 -2.24 0.60 -16.75
CA CYS A 284 -2.73 -0.75 -16.44
C CYS A 284 -3.89 -0.74 -15.43
N VAL A 285 -3.81 0.11 -14.41
CA VAL A 285 -4.92 0.36 -13.46
C VAL A 285 -6.13 0.88 -14.21
N GLY A 286 -5.94 1.85 -15.13
CA GLY A 286 -6.99 2.41 -15.97
C GLY A 286 -7.74 1.34 -16.76
N MET A 287 -7.03 0.41 -17.40
CA MET A 287 -7.65 -0.70 -18.16
C MET A 287 -8.61 -1.53 -17.29
N VAL A 288 -8.22 -1.82 -16.06
CA VAL A 288 -9.04 -2.60 -15.12
C VAL A 288 -10.25 -1.79 -14.64
N LEU A 289 -10.05 -0.50 -14.32
CA LEU A 289 -11.12 0.39 -13.85
C LEU A 289 -12.15 0.68 -14.96
N ASP A 290 -11.71 0.90 -16.20
CA ASP A 290 -12.60 1.12 -17.34
C ASP A 290 -13.44 -0.14 -17.66
N ALA A 291 -12.83 -1.33 -17.50
CA ALA A 291 -13.57 -2.58 -17.63
C ALA A 291 -14.61 -2.76 -16.51
N LEU A 292 -14.29 -2.38 -15.27
CA LEU A 292 -15.24 -2.37 -14.18
C LEU A 292 -16.39 -1.39 -14.46
N GLU A 293 -16.07 -0.15 -14.85
CA GLU A 293 -17.05 0.90 -15.14
C GLU A 293 -18.03 0.50 -16.26
N SER A 294 -17.56 -0.27 -17.25
CA SER A 294 -18.39 -0.78 -18.37
C SER A 294 -19.04 -2.13 -18.09
N SER A 295 -18.79 -2.75 -16.94
CA SER A 295 -19.36 -4.04 -16.56
C SER A 295 -20.72 -3.91 -15.85
N SER A 296 -21.41 -5.04 -15.66
CA SER A 296 -22.62 -5.10 -14.82
C SER A 296 -22.35 -4.96 -13.32
N TYR A 297 -21.09 -4.83 -12.92
CA TYR A 297 -20.63 -4.76 -11.54
C TYR A 297 -20.26 -3.34 -11.08
N ALA A 298 -20.29 -2.36 -11.98
CA ALA A 298 -19.88 -0.98 -11.74
C ALA A 298 -20.46 -0.37 -10.46
N ASP A 299 -21.78 -0.51 -10.27
CA ASP A 299 -22.49 0.13 -9.17
C ASP A 299 -22.44 -0.64 -7.84
N ASN A 300 -21.92 -1.89 -7.85
CA ASN A 300 -21.88 -2.74 -6.65
C ASN A 300 -20.50 -3.37 -6.42
N THR A 301 -19.44 -2.60 -6.64
CA THR A 301 -18.06 -3.05 -6.38
C THR A 301 -17.30 -2.03 -5.54
N ILE A 302 -16.76 -2.48 -4.42
CA ILE A 302 -15.80 -1.72 -3.62
C ILE A 302 -14.43 -1.90 -4.27
N VAL A 303 -13.78 -0.79 -4.60
CA VAL A 303 -12.39 -0.77 -5.11
C VAL A 303 -11.47 -0.32 -3.99
N VAL A 304 -10.42 -1.10 -3.72
CA VAL A 304 -9.33 -0.73 -2.81
C VAL A 304 -8.05 -0.66 -3.61
N LEU A 305 -7.40 0.50 -3.63
CA LEU A 305 -6.08 0.67 -4.26
C LEU A 305 -5.06 0.99 -3.17
N TRP A 306 -3.94 0.27 -3.16
CA TRP A 306 -2.88 0.41 -2.18
C TRP A 306 -1.50 0.04 -2.74
N SER A 307 -0.44 0.56 -2.10
CA SER A 307 0.94 0.10 -2.32
C SER A 307 1.44 -0.68 -1.11
N ASP A 308 2.32 -1.64 -1.32
CA ASP A 308 2.83 -2.48 -0.23
C ASP A 308 3.83 -1.75 0.69
N HIS A 309 4.57 -0.79 0.20
CA HIS A 309 5.44 0.15 0.93
C HIS A 309 5.86 1.30 0.02
N GLY A 310 6.49 2.31 0.58
CA GLY A 310 7.07 3.42 -0.15
C GLY A 310 8.44 3.12 -0.75
N PHE A 311 9.14 4.18 -1.24
CA PHE A 311 10.41 4.04 -1.95
C PHE A 311 11.16 5.36 -1.98
N HIS A 312 12.44 5.37 -1.60
CA HIS A 312 13.32 6.52 -1.70
C HIS A 312 13.95 6.63 -3.09
N LEU A 313 14.10 7.85 -3.57
CA LEU A 313 14.78 8.20 -4.82
C LEU A 313 15.87 9.27 -4.60
N GLY A 314 16.53 9.21 -3.45
CA GLY A 314 17.62 10.10 -3.05
C GLY A 314 17.37 10.85 -1.74
N GLU A 315 16.11 10.93 -1.26
CA GLU A 315 15.77 11.51 0.03
C GLU A 315 16.55 10.80 1.13
N LYS A 316 16.98 11.54 2.15
CA LYS A 316 17.82 10.98 3.23
C LYS A 316 19.07 10.27 2.71
N GLN A 317 19.61 10.69 1.55
CA GLN A 317 20.72 10.01 0.86
C GLN A 317 20.51 8.51 0.68
N HIS A 318 19.23 8.07 0.62
CA HIS A 318 18.85 6.67 0.49
C HIS A 318 18.20 6.39 -0.87
N TRP A 319 18.31 5.15 -1.32
CA TRP A 319 17.67 4.60 -2.52
C TRP A 319 17.03 3.28 -2.16
N ALA A 320 15.80 3.07 -2.52
CA ALA A 320 14.94 1.94 -2.22
C ALA A 320 14.04 2.16 -1.00
N LYS A 321 13.97 1.18 -0.12
CA LYS A 321 13.02 0.99 0.96
C LYS A 321 13.74 0.49 2.22
N ARG A 322 13.02 0.01 3.22
CA ARG A 322 13.51 -0.57 4.48
C ARG A 322 13.82 0.44 5.57
N THR A 323 13.69 1.73 5.32
CA THR A 323 13.80 2.76 6.36
C THR A 323 12.49 2.91 7.12
N LEU A 324 12.52 3.64 8.24
CA LEU A 324 11.33 3.97 9.02
C LEU A 324 10.82 5.39 8.76
N TRP A 325 11.46 6.11 7.84
CA TRP A 325 11.06 7.45 7.40
C TRP A 325 9.83 7.43 6.48
N GLU A 326 9.25 8.61 6.30
CA GLU A 326 8.01 8.81 5.54
C GLU A 326 8.08 8.14 4.16
N GLU A 327 9.17 8.32 3.41
CA GLU A 327 9.35 7.84 2.03
C GLU A 327 9.26 6.32 1.87
N SER A 328 9.71 5.55 2.86
CA SER A 328 9.59 4.09 2.84
C SER A 328 8.27 3.59 3.41
N THR A 329 7.64 4.37 4.30
CA THR A 329 6.50 3.88 5.09
C THR A 329 5.16 4.38 4.59
N ARG A 330 5.08 5.62 4.07
CA ARG A 330 3.87 6.23 3.54
C ARG A 330 3.54 5.66 2.18
N VAL A 331 2.27 5.32 2.01
CA VAL A 331 1.78 4.61 0.82
C VAL A 331 0.46 5.18 0.32
N PRO A 332 0.17 5.10 -0.99
CA PRO A 332 -1.18 5.25 -1.49
C PRO A 332 -2.12 4.25 -0.83
N LEU A 333 -3.26 4.75 -0.33
CA LEU A 333 -4.39 3.94 0.12
C LEU A 333 -5.67 4.71 -0.16
N LEU A 334 -6.59 4.10 -0.89
CA LEU A 334 -7.91 4.65 -1.12
C LEU A 334 -8.97 3.56 -1.26
N PHE A 335 -10.20 3.93 -0.92
CA PHE A 335 -11.39 3.12 -1.09
C PHE A 335 -12.41 3.89 -1.92
N ALA A 336 -13.07 3.23 -2.87
CA ALA A 336 -14.14 3.80 -3.66
C ALA A 336 -15.25 2.75 -3.87
N GLY A 337 -16.49 3.17 -4.03
CA GLY A 337 -17.60 2.28 -4.31
C GLY A 337 -18.85 2.56 -3.46
N PRO A 338 -19.81 1.63 -3.44
CA PRO A 338 -21.08 1.83 -2.76
C PRO A 338 -20.87 2.09 -1.25
N GLY A 339 -21.56 3.11 -0.73
CA GLY A 339 -21.50 3.49 0.66
C GLY A 339 -20.26 4.31 1.06
N ILE A 340 -19.40 4.69 0.12
CA ILE A 340 -18.22 5.50 0.37
C ILE A 340 -18.39 6.88 -0.25
N ASP A 341 -18.36 7.93 0.58
CA ASP A 341 -18.47 9.31 0.10
C ASP A 341 -17.24 9.72 -0.69
N SER A 342 -17.46 10.40 -1.81
CA SER A 342 -16.43 10.76 -2.77
C SER A 342 -15.72 12.08 -2.48
N GLY A 343 -14.49 12.20 -2.98
CA GLY A 343 -13.78 13.47 -3.22
C GLY A 343 -13.13 14.12 -2.00
N LEU A 344 -13.01 13.44 -0.85
CA LEU A 344 -12.37 13.96 0.34
C LEU A 344 -11.20 13.06 0.77
N ALA A 345 -10.15 13.68 1.32
CA ALA A 345 -9.03 12.97 1.93
C ALA A 345 -9.09 13.09 3.45
N THR A 346 -8.68 12.03 4.16
CA THR A 346 -8.41 12.10 5.59
C THR A 346 -6.91 12.17 5.85
N LYS A 347 -6.53 12.91 6.90
CA LYS A 347 -5.15 12.99 7.42
C LYS A 347 -4.95 12.11 8.66
N GLU A 348 -6.01 11.40 9.07
CA GLU A 348 -5.90 10.46 10.17
C GLU A 348 -4.97 9.30 9.78
N PRO A 349 -4.13 8.81 10.71
CA PRO A 349 -3.21 7.72 10.40
C PRO A 349 -3.97 6.45 10.05
N ALA A 350 -3.51 5.71 9.04
CA ALA A 350 -4.03 4.39 8.71
C ALA A 350 -2.87 3.40 8.53
N SER A 351 -3.04 2.19 8.98
CA SER A 351 -2.12 1.10 8.69
C SER A 351 -2.68 0.20 7.59
N LEU A 352 -1.83 -0.35 6.74
CA LEU A 352 -2.29 -1.29 5.72
C LEU A 352 -2.96 -2.55 6.30
N ILE A 353 -2.69 -2.92 7.55
CA ILE A 353 -3.41 -4.02 8.22
C ILE A 353 -4.89 -3.69 8.50
N ASP A 354 -5.27 -2.41 8.43
CA ASP A 354 -6.64 -1.95 8.60
C ASP A 354 -7.54 -2.28 7.40
N ILE A 355 -6.94 -2.56 6.23
CA ILE A 355 -7.69 -2.94 5.02
C ILE A 355 -8.58 -4.14 5.28
N TYR A 356 -8.06 -5.17 5.93
CA TYR A 356 -8.79 -6.41 6.17
C TYR A 356 -10.03 -6.20 7.06
N PRO A 357 -9.93 -5.67 8.31
CA PRO A 357 -11.12 -5.41 9.13
C PRO A 357 -12.09 -4.41 8.49
N THR A 358 -11.61 -3.45 7.70
CA THR A 358 -12.47 -2.52 6.97
C THR A 358 -13.34 -3.26 5.94
N LEU A 359 -12.73 -4.18 5.17
CA LEU A 359 -13.48 -4.99 4.21
C LEU A 359 -14.41 -6.00 4.89
N VAL A 360 -14.04 -6.54 6.06
CA VAL A 360 -14.94 -7.38 6.87
C VAL A 360 -16.22 -6.61 7.24
N GLU A 361 -16.08 -5.36 7.69
CA GLU A 361 -17.20 -4.52 8.07
C GLU A 361 -18.03 -4.10 6.85
N LEU A 362 -17.42 -3.55 5.80
CA LEU A 362 -18.10 -3.10 4.59
C LEU A 362 -18.87 -4.22 3.88
N CYS A 363 -18.32 -5.42 3.86
CA CYS A 363 -18.92 -6.59 3.20
C CYS A 363 -19.76 -7.45 4.16
N GLN A 364 -19.89 -7.05 5.44
CA GLN A 364 -20.63 -7.78 6.48
C GLN A 364 -20.24 -9.26 6.57
N LEU A 365 -18.91 -9.51 6.48
CA LEU A 365 -18.39 -10.88 6.61
C LEU A 365 -18.48 -11.36 8.07
N SER A 366 -18.32 -12.66 8.29
CA SER A 366 -18.19 -13.22 9.64
C SER A 366 -16.98 -12.59 10.37
N GLU A 367 -17.04 -12.53 11.69
CA GLU A 367 -15.92 -12.03 12.50
C GLU A 367 -14.66 -12.89 12.30
N ASN A 368 -13.50 -12.22 12.24
CA ASN A 368 -12.20 -12.88 12.31
C ASN A 368 -11.46 -12.36 13.56
N PRO A 369 -11.37 -13.18 14.64
CA PRO A 369 -10.81 -12.75 15.92
C PRO A 369 -9.28 -12.57 15.89
N HIS A 370 -8.61 -12.92 14.79
CA HIS A 370 -7.16 -12.77 14.67
C HIS A 370 -6.74 -11.35 14.24
N LEU A 371 -7.66 -10.53 13.69
CA LEU A 371 -7.33 -9.23 13.13
C LEU A 371 -6.82 -8.25 14.22
N GLU A 372 -5.68 -7.63 13.94
CA GLU A 372 -5.07 -6.61 14.80
C GLU A 372 -5.28 -5.18 14.27
N GLY A 373 -5.60 -5.05 12.97
CA GLY A 373 -6.00 -3.78 12.38
C GLY A 373 -7.35 -3.30 12.92
N VAL A 374 -7.62 -2.02 12.74
CA VAL A 374 -8.89 -1.38 13.13
C VAL A 374 -9.60 -0.86 11.89
N SER A 375 -10.90 -1.15 11.80
CA SER A 375 -11.71 -0.70 10.66
C SER A 375 -11.62 0.81 10.42
N LEU A 376 -11.49 1.19 9.17
CA LEU A 376 -11.43 2.56 8.69
C LEU A 376 -12.83 3.11 8.30
N VAL A 377 -13.90 2.34 8.50
CA VAL A 377 -15.27 2.78 8.17
C VAL A 377 -15.62 4.12 8.81
N PRO A 378 -15.27 4.43 10.08
CA PRO A 378 -15.53 5.75 10.64
C PRO A 378 -14.90 6.90 9.85
N GLN A 379 -13.70 6.71 9.27
CA GLN A 379 -13.04 7.72 8.43
C GLN A 379 -13.52 7.67 6.96
N LEU A 380 -14.06 6.54 6.51
CA LEU A 380 -14.77 6.46 5.22
C LEU A 380 -16.06 7.28 5.26
N ASP A 381 -16.81 7.20 6.35
CA ASP A 381 -18.06 7.96 6.56
C ASP A 381 -17.77 9.45 6.75
N ASN A 382 -16.80 9.78 7.61
CA ASN A 382 -16.43 11.17 7.88
C ASN A 382 -14.90 11.30 7.99
N PRO A 383 -14.22 11.97 7.03
CA PRO A 383 -12.74 12.08 6.99
C PRO A 383 -12.14 12.80 8.20
N GLU A 384 -12.93 13.59 8.93
CA GLU A 384 -12.48 14.32 10.12
C GLU A 384 -12.71 13.52 11.41
N THR A 385 -13.23 12.29 11.33
CA THR A 385 -13.39 11.44 12.52
C THR A 385 -12.00 11.11 13.09
N PRO A 386 -11.67 11.55 14.31
CA PRO A 386 -10.37 11.30 14.90
C PRO A 386 -10.09 9.82 15.07
N ARG A 387 -8.82 9.44 14.90
CA ARG A 387 -8.33 8.09 15.14
C ARG A 387 -7.32 8.10 16.28
N GLU A 388 -7.59 7.34 17.34
CA GLU A 388 -6.70 7.23 18.49
C GLU A 388 -5.46 6.39 18.17
N GLN A 389 -5.65 5.31 17.40
CA GLN A 389 -4.59 4.37 17.11
C GLN A 389 -3.65 4.90 16.02
N PRO A 390 -2.34 5.04 16.29
CA PRO A 390 -1.37 5.44 15.28
C PRO A 390 -1.10 4.30 14.29
N ALA A 391 -0.52 4.63 13.15
CA ALA A 391 0.09 3.63 12.30
C ALA A 391 1.46 3.22 12.86
N ILE A 392 1.68 1.91 12.97
CA ILE A 392 2.94 1.35 13.48
C ILE A 392 3.63 0.63 12.33
N THR A 393 4.85 1.05 12.01
CA THR A 393 5.73 0.40 11.05
C THR A 393 6.92 -0.20 11.76
N SER A 394 7.26 -1.45 11.45
CA SER A 394 8.47 -2.10 11.97
C SER A 394 9.46 -2.35 10.83
N SER A 395 10.75 -2.12 11.06
CA SER A 395 11.82 -2.47 10.13
C SER A 395 12.90 -3.24 10.85
N TYR A 396 13.19 -4.46 10.41
CA TYR A 396 13.94 -5.42 11.18
C TYR A 396 13.32 -5.66 12.57
N PHE A 397 13.87 -6.60 13.33
CA PHE A 397 13.40 -6.83 14.70
C PHE A 397 13.83 -5.69 15.62
N GLY A 398 12.93 -5.18 16.44
CA GLY A 398 13.23 -4.19 17.49
C GLY A 398 13.24 -2.72 17.05
N ASN A 399 13.03 -2.39 15.76
CA ASN A 399 12.98 -1.01 15.31
C ASN A 399 11.55 -0.66 14.86
N HIS A 400 11.01 0.43 15.37
CA HIS A 400 9.61 0.81 15.18
C HIS A 400 9.44 2.29 14.88
N SER A 401 8.49 2.62 14.02
CA SER A 401 7.98 3.96 13.81
C SER A 401 6.53 4.04 14.25
N ILE A 402 6.20 5.04 15.06
CA ILE A 402 4.85 5.38 15.53
C ILE A 402 4.44 6.64 14.80
N ARG A 403 3.44 6.57 13.92
CA ARG A 403 2.96 7.69 13.10
C ARG A 403 1.53 8.07 13.48
N THR A 404 1.38 9.24 14.09
CA THR A 404 0.07 9.85 14.35
C THR A 404 -0.28 10.85 13.24
N ARG A 405 -1.33 11.65 13.40
CA ARG A 405 -1.67 12.72 12.46
C ARG A 405 -0.53 13.74 12.32
N ASP A 406 0.09 14.13 13.44
CA ASP A 406 1.03 15.26 13.50
C ASP A 406 2.47 14.87 13.79
N TRP A 407 2.73 13.68 14.33
CA TRP A 407 4.03 13.29 14.83
C TRP A 407 4.49 11.94 14.28
N ARG A 408 5.80 11.82 14.08
CA ARG A 408 6.48 10.54 13.93
C ARG A 408 7.53 10.37 15.03
N LEU A 409 7.45 9.26 15.75
CA LEU A 409 8.51 8.79 16.65
C LEU A 409 9.12 7.53 16.04
N ILE A 410 10.43 7.52 15.84
CA ILE A 410 11.20 6.31 15.48
C ILE A 410 11.98 5.90 16.73
N VAL A 411 11.91 4.62 17.08
CA VAL A 411 12.68 4.03 18.17
C VAL A 411 13.44 2.81 17.65
N TYR A 412 14.73 2.81 17.84
CA TYR A 412 15.64 1.75 17.43
C TYR A 412 15.85 0.72 18.54
N GLU A 413 16.29 -0.51 18.18
CA GLU A 413 16.51 -1.62 19.12
C GLU A 413 17.46 -1.25 20.27
N ASP A 414 18.44 -0.38 20.03
CA ASP A 414 19.40 0.11 21.05
C ASP A 414 18.88 1.27 21.91
N GLY A 415 17.62 1.69 21.67
CA GLY A 415 16.97 2.79 22.38
C GLY A 415 17.23 4.17 21.81
N ALA A 416 17.97 4.31 20.72
CA ALA A 416 18.11 5.59 20.02
C ALA A 416 16.77 6.02 19.42
N GLN A 417 16.55 7.32 19.27
CA GLN A 417 15.26 7.88 18.87
C GLN A 417 15.38 8.99 17.83
N GLU A 418 14.35 9.12 17.03
CA GLU A 418 14.09 10.27 16.16
C GLU A 418 12.65 10.72 16.39
N LEU A 419 12.42 12.03 16.38
CA LEU A 419 11.08 12.65 16.51
C LEU A 419 10.91 13.74 15.47
N TYR A 420 9.79 13.71 14.73
CA TYR A 420 9.47 14.68 13.70
C TYR A 420 8.08 15.26 13.86
N ASP A 421 7.94 16.58 13.66
CA ASP A 421 6.67 17.32 13.68
C ASP A 421 6.17 17.56 12.26
N HIS A 422 5.30 16.71 11.76
CA HIS A 422 4.77 16.75 10.40
C HIS A 422 3.85 17.96 10.09
N ARG A 423 3.53 18.79 11.07
CA ARG A 423 2.85 20.07 10.84
C ARG A 423 3.79 21.09 10.22
N ASN A 424 5.11 20.97 10.47
CA ASN A 424 6.14 21.93 10.11
C ASN A 424 7.30 21.34 9.31
N ASP A 425 7.50 20.02 9.38
CA ASP A 425 8.62 19.28 8.78
C ASP A 425 8.11 17.95 8.19
N GLN A 426 7.54 18.02 6.99
CA GLN A 426 6.96 16.86 6.32
C GLN A 426 8.04 15.93 5.72
N ASP A 427 9.21 16.48 5.43
CA ASP A 427 10.35 15.78 4.84
C ASP A 427 11.31 15.20 5.90
N GLU A 428 10.98 15.40 7.20
CA GLU A 428 11.72 14.81 8.33
C GLU A 428 13.19 15.31 8.39
N PHE A 429 13.45 16.59 8.08
CA PHE A 429 14.80 17.16 8.06
C PHE A 429 15.37 17.47 9.45
N HIS A 430 14.52 17.60 10.49
CA HIS A 430 14.95 18.05 11.81
C HIS A 430 14.53 17.07 12.90
N ASN A 431 15.48 16.32 13.42
CA ASN A 431 15.24 15.39 14.53
C ASN A 431 15.10 16.13 15.86
N LEU A 432 13.90 16.16 16.42
CA LEU A 432 13.55 16.84 17.68
C LEU A 432 13.76 15.95 18.93
N ALA A 433 14.22 14.69 18.80
CA ALA A 433 14.28 13.75 19.93
C ALA A 433 15.22 14.18 21.04
N ALA A 434 16.23 15.02 20.75
CA ALA A 434 17.18 15.54 21.74
C ALA A 434 16.67 16.79 22.48
N ASP A 435 15.58 17.41 22.03
CA ASP A 435 15.02 18.64 22.66
C ASP A 435 14.14 18.26 23.86
N PRO A 436 14.50 18.71 25.10
CA PRO A 436 13.71 18.46 26.28
C PRO A 436 12.25 18.96 26.21
N ALA A 437 11.96 19.92 25.35
CA ALA A 437 10.60 20.43 25.15
C ALA A 437 9.63 19.38 24.59
N HIS A 438 10.15 18.34 23.97
CA HIS A 438 9.35 17.27 23.34
C HIS A 438 9.33 15.95 24.12
N GLN A 439 9.91 15.91 25.33
CA GLN A 439 9.99 14.69 26.15
C GLN A 439 8.61 14.09 26.45
N GLU A 440 7.61 14.91 26.75
CA GLU A 440 6.23 14.48 27.00
C GLU A 440 5.61 13.83 25.75
N THR A 441 5.86 14.41 24.58
CA THR A 441 5.41 13.84 23.29
C THR A 441 6.02 12.47 23.05
N ILE A 442 7.32 12.33 23.29
CA ILE A 442 8.03 11.03 23.17
C ILE A 442 7.42 9.99 24.10
N GLU A 443 7.19 10.37 25.39
CA GLU A 443 6.58 9.46 26.37
C GLU A 443 5.18 9.01 25.98
N GLN A 444 4.35 9.92 25.47
CA GLN A 444 3.00 9.62 24.98
C GLN A 444 3.03 8.67 23.77
N LEU A 445 3.91 8.93 22.80
CA LEU A 445 4.02 8.09 21.60
C LEU A 445 4.62 6.71 21.92
N SER A 446 5.57 6.65 22.87
CA SER A 446 6.24 5.42 23.30
C SER A 446 5.29 4.39 23.90
N GLN A 447 4.12 4.81 24.39
CA GLN A 447 3.10 3.88 24.91
C GLN A 447 2.57 2.92 23.83
N TRP A 448 2.70 3.29 22.55
CA TRP A 448 2.28 2.48 21.41
C TRP A 448 3.33 1.49 20.92
N LEU A 449 4.54 1.53 21.50
CA LEU A 449 5.59 0.58 21.12
C LEU A 449 5.17 -0.85 21.43
N PRO A 450 5.38 -1.80 20.49
CA PRO A 450 5.07 -3.20 20.70
C PRO A 450 5.82 -3.78 21.91
N GLN A 451 5.09 -4.32 22.89
CA GLN A 451 5.67 -4.84 24.13
C GLN A 451 6.15 -6.29 24.00
N ASN A 452 5.55 -7.08 23.12
CA ASN A 452 5.81 -8.52 22.99
C ASN A 452 6.00 -8.87 21.51
N ALA A 453 7.10 -8.39 20.91
CA ALA A 453 7.38 -8.69 19.52
C ALA A 453 7.89 -10.13 19.34
N THR A 454 7.29 -10.86 18.41
CA THR A 454 7.79 -12.16 17.97
C THR A 454 9.15 -11.97 17.29
N PRO A 455 10.20 -12.70 17.69
CA PRO A 455 11.48 -12.64 17.02
C PRO A 455 11.37 -13.00 15.54
N GLU A 456 12.32 -12.50 14.73
CA GLU A 456 12.33 -12.81 13.32
C GLU A 456 12.37 -14.32 13.06
N PHE A 457 11.40 -14.80 12.30
CA PHE A 457 11.36 -16.18 11.87
C PHE A 457 12.43 -16.42 10.79
N ARG A 458 13.44 -17.23 11.12
CA ARG A 458 14.49 -17.66 10.19
C ARG A 458 14.31 -19.12 9.86
N LYS A 459 14.06 -19.43 8.60
CA LYS A 459 14.04 -20.81 8.13
C LYS A 459 15.44 -21.43 8.31
N VAL A 460 15.56 -22.44 9.17
CA VAL A 460 16.82 -23.17 9.34
C VAL A 460 17.10 -23.89 8.02
N SER A 461 18.12 -23.46 7.28
CA SER A 461 18.46 -24.06 6.02
C SER A 461 18.82 -25.57 6.23
N GLU A 462 18.42 -26.42 5.30
CA GLU A 462 18.76 -27.85 5.37
C GLU A 462 20.28 -28.10 5.49
N ARG A 463 21.10 -27.17 4.94
CA ARG A 463 22.56 -27.15 5.12
C ARG A 463 22.99 -26.89 6.56
N ALA A 464 22.24 -26.10 7.34
CA ALA A 464 22.53 -25.88 8.77
C ALA A 464 22.10 -27.09 9.61
N LYS A 465 20.97 -27.76 9.26
CA LYS A 465 20.54 -29.01 9.88
C LYS A 465 21.55 -30.15 9.63
N ALA A 466 22.12 -30.24 8.43
CA ALA A 466 23.13 -31.23 8.07
C ALA A 466 24.52 -31.00 8.72
N ARG A 467 24.77 -29.81 9.28
CA ARG A 467 26.00 -29.51 10.04
C ARG A 467 25.84 -29.67 11.56
N ALA A 468 24.62 -29.77 12.04
CA ALA A 468 24.29 -29.96 13.46
C ALA A 468 24.09 -31.45 13.84
N ASN A 469 23.99 -32.34 12.84
CA ASN A 469 24.04 -33.80 12.95
C ASN A 469 25.41 -34.32 12.47
#